data_3ae6e4a1f7d87b6d554049d601d2c6e9
#
_entry.id   3ae6e4a1f7d87b6d554049d601d2c6e9
#
_cell.length_a   1.000
_cell.length_b   1.000
_cell.length_c   1.000
_cell.angle_alpha   90.00
_cell.angle_beta   90.00
_cell.angle_gamma   90.00
#
_symmetry.space_group_name_H-M   'P 1'
#
loop_
_entity.id
_entity.type
_entity.pdbx_description
1 polymer ?
#
loop_
_entity_poly.entity_id
_entity_poly.type
_entity_poly.pdbx_seq_one_letter_code
_entity_poly.pdbx_strand_id
1 'polypeptide(L)'
;MMNPQDLEQLVTLEMPFGKYQGRLIADLPGPYLAWFARKGFPPGQIGRLLALMHELDHNGLAGLLQPLRHQTRAGASGPQRLKGQS
;
A
#
# COMPACT_ATOMS: atom_id res chain seq x y z
N MET A 1 3.30 15.10 6.08
CA MET A 1 3.37 15.26 4.64
C MET A 1 3.74 13.95 3.96
N MET A 2 3.14 13.69 2.82
CA MET A 2 3.36 12.45 2.09
C MET A 2 4.70 12.44 1.39
N ASN A 3 5.42 11.35 1.54
CA ASN A 3 6.74 11.18 0.96
C ASN A 3 6.61 10.18 -0.18
N PRO A 4 7.16 10.45 -1.37
CA PRO A 4 7.07 9.48 -2.48
C PRO A 4 7.57 8.10 -2.11
N GLN A 5 8.59 8.04 -1.27
CA GLN A 5 9.13 6.78 -0.81
C GLN A 5 8.11 6.01 0.03
N ASP A 6 7.34 6.72 0.85
CA ASP A 6 6.30 6.09 1.66
C ASP A 6 5.22 5.51 0.76
N LEU A 7 4.84 6.22 -0.29
CA LEU A 7 3.84 5.72 -1.24
C LEU A 7 4.33 4.44 -1.91
N GLU A 8 5.59 4.41 -2.27
CA GLU A 8 6.17 3.23 -2.89
C GLU A 8 6.14 2.04 -1.92
N GLN A 9 6.41 2.29 -0.65
CA GLN A 9 6.39 1.24 0.35
C GLN A 9 5.01 0.64 0.53
N LEU A 10 3.95 1.41 0.32
CA LEU A 10 2.60 0.88 0.42
C LEU A 10 2.35 -0.24 -0.58
N VAL A 11 3.01 -0.20 -1.73
CA VAL A 11 2.81 -1.21 -2.76
C VAL A 11 3.92 -2.25 -2.79
N THR A 12 4.87 -2.19 -1.87
CA THR A 12 5.96 -3.16 -1.81
C THR A 12 6.06 -3.90 -0.49
N LEU A 13 5.66 -3.28 0.62
CA LEU A 13 5.75 -3.91 1.92
C LEU A 13 4.50 -4.72 2.23
N GLU A 14 4.71 -5.87 2.85
CA GLU A 14 3.64 -6.74 3.28
C GLU A 14 3.30 -6.49 4.74
N MET A 15 2.05 -6.73 5.09
CA MET A 15 1.62 -6.65 6.47
C MET A 15 2.36 -7.70 7.29
N PRO A 16 3.06 -7.31 8.36
CA PRO A 16 3.93 -8.25 9.08
C PRO A 16 3.21 -9.11 10.10
N PHE A 17 1.94 -8.84 10.39
CA PHE A 17 1.23 -9.59 11.40
C PHE A 17 -0.28 -9.49 11.18
N GLY A 18 -1.01 -10.26 11.96
CA GLY A 18 -2.45 -10.17 12.03
C GLY A 18 -3.18 -10.92 10.94
N LYS A 19 -4.45 -10.60 10.81
CA LYS A 19 -5.38 -11.30 9.92
C LYS A 19 -4.93 -11.27 8.46
N TYR A 20 -4.29 -10.18 8.06
CA TYR A 20 -3.88 -10.00 6.66
C TYR A 20 -2.38 -10.07 6.48
N GLN A 21 -1.71 -10.80 7.35
CA GLN A 21 -0.26 -10.98 7.24
C GLN A 21 0.10 -11.49 5.84
N GLY A 22 1.13 -10.90 5.25
CA GLY A 22 1.58 -11.27 3.92
C GLY A 22 0.92 -10.50 2.79
N ARG A 23 -0.12 -9.74 3.08
CA ARG A 23 -0.79 -8.93 2.09
C ARG A 23 -0.13 -7.57 2.00
N LEU A 24 -0.02 -7.01 0.81
CA LEU A 24 0.55 -5.67 0.67
C LEU A 24 -0.28 -4.65 1.44
N ILE A 25 0.40 -3.65 2.01
CA ILE A 25 -0.29 -2.60 2.75
C ILE A 25 -1.37 -1.95 1.88
N ALA A 26 -1.05 -1.73 0.61
CA ALA A 26 -1.99 -1.09 -0.32
C ALA A 26 -3.21 -1.95 -0.62
N ASP A 27 -3.14 -3.25 -0.32
CA ASP A 27 -4.24 -4.18 -0.58
C ASP A 27 -5.09 -4.47 0.65
N LEU A 28 -4.81 -3.79 1.76
CA LEU A 28 -5.60 -4.01 2.96
C LEU A 28 -7.00 -3.40 2.81
N PRO A 29 -8.04 -4.10 3.30
CA PRO A 29 -9.40 -3.58 3.19
C PRO A 29 -9.59 -2.30 4.00
N GLY A 30 -10.44 -1.40 3.48
CA GLY A 30 -10.75 -0.17 4.18
C GLY A 30 -11.23 -0.37 5.60
N PRO A 31 -12.17 -1.29 5.85
CA PRO A 31 -12.64 -1.53 7.23
C PRO A 31 -11.54 -1.95 8.20
N TYR A 32 -10.56 -2.70 7.71
CA TYR A 32 -9.43 -3.09 8.54
C TYR A 32 -8.58 -1.88 8.92
N LEU A 33 -8.34 -1.00 7.96
CA LEU A 33 -7.60 0.23 8.22
C LEU A 33 -8.36 1.13 9.19
N ALA A 34 -9.67 1.22 9.01
CA ALA A 34 -10.51 2.01 9.90
C ALA A 34 -10.49 1.47 11.33
N TRP A 35 -10.36 0.16 11.46
CA TRP A 35 -10.26 -0.46 12.78
C TRP A 35 -9.03 0.06 13.52
N PHE A 36 -7.89 0.13 12.82
CA PHE A 36 -6.67 0.69 13.41
C PHE A 36 -6.85 2.16 13.77
N ALA A 37 -7.57 2.90 12.92
CA ALA A 37 -7.78 4.31 13.20
C ALA A 37 -8.56 4.51 14.50
N ARG A 38 -9.45 3.58 14.84
CA ARG A 38 -10.21 3.65 16.09
C ARG A 38 -9.42 3.13 17.28
N LYS A 39 -8.66 2.07 17.07
CA LYS A 39 -7.94 1.41 18.17
C LYS A 39 -6.56 2.00 18.40
N GLY A 40 -6.00 2.63 17.41
CA GLY A 40 -4.65 3.15 17.47
C GLY A 40 -3.73 2.37 16.56
N PHE A 41 -2.93 3.11 15.79
CA PHE A 41 -1.97 2.47 14.90
C PHE A 41 -0.78 1.96 15.69
N PRO A 42 -0.17 0.84 15.26
CA PRO A 42 1.03 0.34 15.94
C PRO A 42 2.17 1.37 15.83
N PRO A 43 3.14 1.30 16.73
CA PRO A 43 4.28 2.21 16.66
C PRO A 43 5.21 1.86 15.49
N GLY A 44 6.05 2.82 15.13
CA GLY A 44 7.07 2.59 14.13
C GLY A 44 6.59 2.76 12.71
N GLN A 45 7.41 2.29 11.79
CA GLN A 45 7.16 2.46 10.37
C GLN A 45 5.85 1.85 9.91
N ILE A 46 5.54 0.65 10.40
CA ILE A 46 4.31 -0.01 9.98
C ILE A 46 3.09 0.83 10.35
N GLY A 47 3.08 1.39 11.55
CA GLY A 47 1.96 2.24 11.97
C GLY A 47 1.82 3.47 11.10
N ARG A 48 2.95 4.08 10.76
CA ARG A 48 2.95 5.26 9.89
C ARG A 48 2.39 4.93 8.51
N LEU A 49 2.78 3.78 7.97
CA LEU A 49 2.29 3.36 6.66
C LEU A 49 0.82 3.00 6.69
N LEU A 50 0.36 2.35 7.76
CA LEU A 50 -1.06 2.03 7.89
C LEU A 50 -1.89 3.30 7.99
N ALA A 51 -1.40 4.30 8.73
CA ALA A 51 -2.11 5.57 8.84
C ALA A 51 -2.18 6.27 7.50
N LEU A 52 -1.09 6.24 6.74
CA LEU A 52 -1.06 6.84 5.42
C LEU A 52 -2.03 6.14 4.48
N MET A 53 -2.04 4.81 4.49
CA MET A 53 -2.96 4.07 3.63
C MET A 53 -4.41 4.34 4.00
N HIS A 54 -4.69 4.44 5.30
CA HIS A 54 -6.04 4.78 5.75
C HIS A 54 -6.45 6.16 5.21
N GLU A 55 -5.53 7.10 5.25
CA GLU A 55 -5.79 8.45 4.75
C GLU A 55 -6.14 8.42 3.27
N LEU A 56 -5.35 7.69 2.48
CA LEU A 56 -5.60 7.58 1.05
C LEU A 56 -6.95 6.92 0.76
N ASP A 57 -7.23 5.84 1.47
CA ASP A 57 -8.48 5.13 1.27
C ASP A 57 -9.67 6.00 1.66
N HIS A 58 -9.58 6.65 2.81
CA HIS A 58 -10.66 7.48 3.33
C HIS A 58 -10.99 8.65 2.40
N ASN A 59 -9.97 9.21 1.77
CA ASN A 59 -10.14 10.36 0.90
C ASN A 59 -10.34 9.99 -0.57
N GLY A 60 -10.49 8.70 -0.86
CA GLY A 60 -10.72 8.26 -2.24
C GLY A 60 -9.49 8.41 -3.12
N LEU A 61 -8.30 8.43 -2.54
CA LEU A 61 -7.07 8.68 -3.27
C LEU A 61 -6.24 7.43 -3.51
N ALA A 62 -6.79 6.25 -3.19
CA ALA A 62 -6.02 5.02 -3.34
C ALA A 62 -5.60 4.78 -4.80
N GLY A 63 -6.31 5.38 -5.75
CA GLY A 63 -5.95 5.28 -7.15
C GLY A 63 -4.61 5.87 -7.48
N LEU A 64 -4.07 6.74 -6.62
CA LEU A 64 -2.74 7.28 -6.82
C LEU A 64 -1.65 6.21 -6.80
N LEU A 65 -1.96 5.05 -6.24
CA LEU A 65 -0.99 3.97 -6.13
C LEU A 65 -0.89 3.13 -7.40
N GLN A 66 -1.84 3.26 -8.31
CA GLN A 66 -1.84 2.46 -9.52
C GLN A 66 -0.55 2.58 -10.35
N PRO A 67 -0.08 3.79 -10.64
CA PRO A 67 1.17 3.90 -11.39
C PRO A 67 2.35 3.26 -10.67
N LEU A 68 2.37 3.34 -9.34
CA LEU A 68 3.45 2.77 -8.55
C LEU A 68 3.39 1.24 -8.57
N ARG A 69 2.19 0.68 -8.57
CA ARG A 69 2.02 -0.76 -8.70
C ARG A 69 2.56 -1.24 -10.02
N HIS A 70 2.26 -0.52 -11.08
CA HIS A 70 2.74 -0.86 -12.42
C HIS A 70 4.26 -0.78 -12.49
N GLN A 71 4.84 0.27 -11.96
CA GLN A 71 6.27 0.44 -11.94
C GLN A 71 6.97 -0.71 -11.23
N THR A 72 6.47 -1.03 -10.06
CA THR A 72 7.07 -2.08 -9.25
C THR A 72 6.99 -3.41 -9.95
N ARG A 73 5.83 -3.68 -10.50
CA ARG A 73 5.58 -4.92 -11.19
C ARG A 73 6.43 -5.04 -12.45
N ALA A 74 6.49 -3.97 -13.21
CA ALA A 74 7.30 -3.96 -14.43
C ALA A 74 8.76 -4.20 -14.11
N GLY A 75 9.24 -3.58 -13.05
CA GLY A 75 10.60 -3.80 -12.63
C GLY A 75 10.85 -5.23 -12.21
N ALA A 76 9.90 -5.82 -11.54
CA ALA A 76 10.03 -7.19 -11.06
C ALA A 76 9.91 -8.21 -12.20
N SER A 77 8.97 -7.99 -13.09
CA SER A 77 8.76 -8.95 -14.15
C SER A 77 9.65 -8.76 -15.34
N GLY A 78 10.31 -7.70 -15.41
CA GLY A 78 11.05 -7.41 -16.60
C GLY A 78 10.09 -7.10 -17.71
N PRO A 79 10.28 -7.15 -18.75
CA PRO A 79 9.44 -6.79 -19.75
C PRO A 79 8.51 -7.64 -20.34
N GLN A 80 7.90 -7.91 -20.11
CA GLN A 80 7.07 -8.61 -20.67
C GLN A 80 5.99 -8.09 -21.16
N ARG A 81 6.02 -7.52 -21.19
CA ARG A 81 5.22 -7.10 -21.58
C ARG A 81 5.06 -6.66 -22.58
N LEU A 82 5.26 -6.70 -22.87
CA LEU A 82 5.13 -6.45 -23.65
C LEU A 82 4.61 -6.59 -24.28
N LYS A 83 4.35 -6.75 -24.48
CA LYS A 83 3.87 -6.89 -25.09
C LYS A 83 3.11 -6.46 -25.39
N GLY A 84 3.14 -6.13 -25.48
CA GLY A 84 2.42 -5.54 -25.47
C GLY A 84 1.54 -5.45 -24.91
N GLN A 85 1.37 -5.49 -24.37
CA GLN A 85 0.79 -5.37 -23.78
C GLN A 85 0.77 -4.71 -23.18
N SER A 86 0.74 -4.38 -22.99
CA SER A 86 0.84 -3.80 -22.58
C SER A 86 0.95 -3.41 -22.32
#